data_f91eef626f9289f83d94c56d76fd71d3
#
_entry.id   f91eef626f9289f83d94c56d76fd71d3
#
_cell.length_a   1.000
_cell.length_b   1.000
_cell.length_c   1.000
_cell.angle_alpha   90.00
_cell.angle_beta   90.00
_cell.angle_gamma   90.00
#
_symmetry.space_group_name_H-M   'P 1'
#
loop_
_entity.id
_entity.type
_entity.pdbx_description
1 polymer ?
#
loop_
_entity_poly.entity_id
_entity_poly.type
_entity_poly.pdbx_seq_one_letter_code
_entity_poly.pdbx_strand_id
1 'polypeptide(L)'
;MTSGLLDSSMAVAASTRARGFARARWDEAVRLGALSALWLSMLLVAYWWSADGGFQDLGGWATGLTSAGRLTGLLSADLLLAQVLLMARVPLLERAYGQDRLAVIHRWVGLSSFNLMVVHLVLITWGYGAGSIGAFPSTLWNLVVTYPGLPLA
;
A
#
# COMPACT_ATOMS: atom_id res chain seq x y z
N MET A 1 -25.10 -54.63 12.18
CA MET A 1 -23.73 -54.06 12.25
C MET A 1 -23.50 -52.90 11.27
N THR A 2 -24.30 -52.75 10.20
CA THR A 2 -24.14 -51.71 9.13
C THR A 2 -24.61 -50.31 9.55
N SER A 3 -25.58 -50.17 10.47
CA SER A 3 -26.13 -48.85 10.88
C SER A 3 -25.11 -47.97 11.63
N GLY A 4 -24.27 -48.57 12.47
CA GLY A 4 -23.24 -47.80 13.21
C GLY A 4 -22.12 -47.25 12.32
N LEU A 5 -21.78 -47.90 11.25
CA LEU A 5 -20.79 -47.43 10.29
C LEU A 5 -21.30 -46.24 9.43
N LEU A 6 -22.57 -46.22 9.10
CA LEU A 6 -23.21 -45.12 8.37
C LEU A 6 -23.33 -43.88 9.26
N ASP A 7 -23.67 -44.05 10.52
CA ASP A 7 -23.79 -42.95 11.48
C ASP A 7 -22.43 -42.28 11.78
N SER A 8 -21.39 -43.10 11.97
CA SER A 8 -20.03 -42.60 12.16
C SER A 8 -19.50 -41.87 10.92
N SER A 9 -19.80 -42.33 9.71
CA SER A 9 -19.36 -41.67 8.48
C SER A 9 -20.07 -40.35 8.26
N MET A 10 -21.34 -40.25 8.57
CA MET A 10 -22.10 -38.99 8.50
C MET A 10 -21.61 -37.97 9.54
N ALA A 11 -21.30 -38.39 10.78
CA ALA A 11 -20.73 -37.51 11.78
C ALA A 11 -19.35 -36.97 11.40
N VAL A 12 -18.49 -37.80 10.83
CA VAL A 12 -17.18 -37.37 10.30
C VAL A 12 -17.35 -36.38 9.13
N ALA A 13 -18.26 -36.66 8.21
CA ALA A 13 -18.53 -35.75 7.09
C ALA A 13 -19.08 -34.40 7.56
N ALA A 14 -19.98 -34.39 8.53
CA ALA A 14 -20.53 -33.17 9.13
C ALA A 14 -19.43 -32.33 9.84
N SER A 15 -18.58 -32.98 10.63
CA SER A 15 -17.48 -32.31 11.33
C SER A 15 -16.42 -31.73 10.37
N THR A 16 -16.14 -32.42 9.27
CA THR A 16 -15.22 -31.96 8.23
C THR A 16 -15.79 -30.76 7.48
N ARG A 17 -17.08 -30.80 7.18
CA ARG A 17 -17.79 -29.69 6.54
C ARG A 17 -17.84 -28.45 7.42
N ALA A 18 -18.15 -28.61 8.73
CA ALA A 18 -18.15 -27.52 9.69
C ALA A 18 -16.76 -26.86 9.83
N ARG A 19 -15.69 -27.65 9.87
CA ARG A 19 -14.31 -27.15 9.88
C ARG A 19 -13.93 -26.40 8.58
N GLY A 20 -14.42 -26.87 7.45
CA GLY A 20 -14.24 -26.19 6.16
C GLY A 20 -14.90 -24.81 6.13
N PHE A 21 -16.14 -24.69 6.60
CA PHE A 21 -16.84 -23.40 6.70
C PHE A 21 -16.16 -22.43 7.66
N ALA A 22 -15.71 -22.90 8.81
CA ALA A 22 -15.01 -22.06 9.78
C ALA A 22 -13.69 -21.51 9.21
N ARG A 23 -12.92 -22.32 8.48
CA ARG A 23 -11.69 -21.88 7.79
C ARG A 23 -11.99 -20.85 6.72
N ALA A 24 -12.98 -21.08 5.85
CA ALA A 24 -13.33 -20.15 4.78
C ALA A 24 -13.71 -18.76 5.31
N ARG A 25 -14.49 -18.72 6.41
CA ARG A 25 -14.85 -17.46 7.08
C ARG A 25 -13.64 -16.75 7.70
N TRP A 26 -12.70 -17.51 8.25
CA TRP A 26 -11.47 -16.95 8.80
C TRP A 26 -10.59 -16.35 7.72
N ASP A 27 -10.40 -17.05 6.60
CA ASP A 27 -9.62 -16.55 5.47
C ASP A 27 -10.23 -15.28 4.87
N GLU A 28 -11.57 -15.23 4.77
CA GLU A 28 -12.29 -14.03 4.35
C GLU A 28 -12.10 -12.86 5.32
N ALA A 29 -12.19 -13.11 6.63
CA ALA A 29 -11.97 -12.10 7.65
C ALA A 29 -10.53 -11.53 7.60
N VAL A 30 -9.52 -12.38 7.36
CA VAL A 30 -8.12 -11.95 7.20
C VAL A 30 -7.96 -11.09 5.94
N ARG A 31 -8.59 -11.48 4.83
CA ARG A 31 -8.55 -10.68 3.57
C ARG A 31 -9.18 -9.31 3.76
N LEU A 32 -10.38 -9.27 4.34
CA LEU A 32 -11.07 -8.00 4.64
C LEU A 32 -10.26 -7.15 5.61
N GLY A 33 -9.70 -7.74 6.66
CA GLY A 33 -8.86 -7.06 7.64
C GLY A 33 -7.60 -6.44 7.00
N ALA A 34 -6.91 -7.17 6.15
CA ALA A 34 -5.73 -6.67 5.45
C ALA A 34 -6.08 -5.52 4.49
N LEU A 35 -7.18 -5.66 3.75
CA LEU A 35 -7.66 -4.61 2.85
C LEU A 35 -8.10 -3.36 3.62
N SER A 36 -8.82 -3.55 4.72
CA SER A 36 -9.24 -2.44 5.59
C SER A 36 -8.04 -1.74 6.22
N ALA A 37 -7.03 -2.47 6.66
CA ALA A 37 -5.81 -1.89 7.22
C ALA A 37 -5.08 -1.02 6.19
N LEU A 38 -4.95 -1.48 4.94
CA LEU A 38 -4.35 -0.71 3.85
C LEU A 38 -5.13 0.57 3.56
N TRP A 39 -6.46 0.48 3.45
CA TRP A 39 -7.29 1.66 3.22
C TRP A 39 -7.26 2.65 4.37
N LEU A 40 -7.26 2.15 5.62
CA LEU A 40 -7.18 3.01 6.82
C LEU A 40 -5.82 3.71 6.91
N SER A 41 -4.71 3.04 6.56
CA SER A 41 -3.39 3.69 6.53
C SER A 41 -3.33 4.79 5.47
N MET A 42 -3.84 4.54 4.26
CA MET A 42 -3.94 5.56 3.21
C MET A 42 -4.80 6.76 3.63
N LEU A 43 -5.95 6.50 4.27
CA LEU A 43 -6.83 7.57 4.78
C LEU A 43 -6.17 8.36 5.90
N LEU A 44 -5.42 7.70 6.79
CA LEU A 44 -4.67 8.35 7.85
C LEU A 44 -3.57 9.26 7.29
N VAL A 45 -2.86 8.80 6.28
CA VAL A 45 -1.84 9.59 5.56
C VAL A 45 -2.49 10.82 4.89
N ALA A 46 -3.61 10.63 4.20
CA ALA A 46 -4.36 11.73 3.57
C ALA A 46 -4.91 12.71 4.60
N TYR A 47 -5.37 12.23 5.74
CA TYR A 47 -5.81 13.07 6.86
C TYR A 47 -4.67 13.94 7.40
N TRP A 48 -3.51 13.37 7.69
CA TRP A 48 -2.37 14.15 8.17
C TRP A 48 -1.87 15.16 7.13
N TRP A 49 -1.81 14.78 5.86
CA TRP A 49 -1.51 15.72 4.80
C TRP A 49 -2.51 16.89 4.77
N SER A 50 -3.80 16.62 4.92
CA SER A 50 -4.83 17.66 4.95
C SER A 50 -4.74 18.55 6.19
N ALA A 51 -4.46 17.97 7.36
CA ALA A 51 -4.29 18.68 8.63
C ALA A 51 -3.05 19.59 8.66
N ASP A 52 -2.01 19.21 7.89
CA ASP A 52 -0.77 19.98 7.73
C ASP A 52 -0.86 21.05 6.62
N GLY A 53 -2.05 21.47 6.27
CA GLY A 53 -2.26 22.56 5.32
C GLY A 53 -2.25 22.13 3.84
N GLY A 54 -2.31 20.83 3.54
CA GLY A 54 -2.24 20.32 2.19
C GLY A 54 -3.26 20.92 1.22
N PHE A 55 -4.48 21.16 1.66
CA PHE A 55 -5.53 21.79 0.85
C PHE A 55 -5.30 23.28 0.64
N GLN A 56 -4.82 24.01 1.65
CA GLN A 56 -4.53 25.44 1.57
C GLN A 56 -3.45 25.74 0.55
N ASP A 57 -2.43 24.88 0.49
CA ASP A 57 -1.31 25.00 -0.45
C ASP A 57 -1.73 24.82 -1.91
N LEU A 58 -2.88 24.17 -2.18
CA LEU A 58 -3.39 23.98 -3.54
C LEU A 58 -3.84 25.28 -4.22
N GLY A 59 -4.02 26.37 -3.47
CA GLY A 59 -4.43 27.68 -4.00
C GLY A 59 -3.39 28.37 -4.88
N GLY A 60 -2.10 27.98 -4.81
CA GLY A 60 -1.02 28.51 -5.63
C GLY A 60 -0.48 27.45 -6.59
N TRP A 61 0.01 27.87 -7.78
CA TRP A 61 0.54 26.92 -8.77
C TRP A 61 1.75 26.14 -8.25
N ALA A 62 2.79 26.81 -7.76
CA ALA A 62 4.02 26.17 -7.28
C ALA A 62 3.79 25.43 -5.95
N THR A 63 3.07 26.04 -5.02
CA THR A 63 2.70 25.43 -3.73
C THR A 63 1.79 24.23 -3.93
N GLY A 64 0.85 24.31 -4.88
CA GLY A 64 -0.04 23.20 -5.23
C GLY A 64 0.70 21.98 -5.79
N LEU A 65 1.68 22.22 -6.68
CA LEU A 65 2.55 21.14 -7.18
C LEU A 65 3.34 20.48 -6.03
N THR A 66 3.90 21.28 -5.14
CA THR A 66 4.65 20.78 -3.98
C THR A 66 3.74 20.00 -3.02
N SER A 67 2.54 20.51 -2.74
CA SER A 67 1.58 19.86 -1.86
C SER A 67 1.07 18.54 -2.44
N ALA A 68 0.71 18.50 -3.72
CA ALA A 68 0.34 17.27 -4.43
C ALA A 68 1.52 16.28 -4.48
N GLY A 69 2.74 16.80 -4.67
CA GLY A 69 3.96 16.01 -4.59
C GLY A 69 4.15 15.37 -3.21
N ARG A 70 3.96 16.11 -2.13
CA ARG A 70 4.01 15.57 -0.76
C ARG A 70 3.02 14.43 -0.56
N LEU A 71 1.76 14.61 -0.99
CA LEU A 71 0.74 13.56 -0.89
C LEU A 71 1.13 12.30 -1.66
N THR A 72 1.57 12.44 -2.92
CA THR A 72 1.99 11.29 -3.74
C THR A 72 3.19 10.55 -3.14
N GLY A 73 4.14 11.26 -2.54
CA GLY A 73 5.27 10.68 -1.83
C GLY A 73 4.85 9.89 -0.60
N LEU A 74 3.96 10.45 0.22
CA LEU A 74 3.43 9.79 1.41
C LEU A 74 2.65 8.51 1.05
N LEU A 75 1.79 8.57 0.02
CA LEU A 75 1.06 7.39 -0.47
C LEU A 75 2.00 6.34 -1.06
N SER A 76 3.05 6.76 -1.77
CA SER A 76 4.09 5.85 -2.27
C SER A 76 4.80 5.12 -1.13
N ALA A 77 5.18 5.84 -0.07
CA ALA A 77 5.84 5.26 1.10
C ALA A 77 4.92 4.26 1.84
N ASP A 78 3.63 4.57 1.99
CA ASP A 78 2.65 3.67 2.59
C ASP A 78 2.49 2.37 1.79
N LEU A 79 2.41 2.46 0.44
CA LEU A 79 2.38 1.29 -0.43
C LEU A 79 3.69 0.48 -0.40
N LEU A 80 4.85 1.14 -0.28
CA LEU A 80 6.13 0.45 -0.08
C LEU A 80 6.15 -0.33 1.22
N LEU A 81 5.62 0.24 2.30
CA LEU A 81 5.47 -0.46 3.57
C LEU A 81 4.57 -1.70 3.42
N ALA A 82 3.42 -1.55 2.76
CA ALA A 82 2.53 -2.67 2.45
C ALA A 82 3.26 -3.75 1.62
N GLN A 83 4.10 -3.35 0.66
CA GLN A 83 4.89 -4.25 -0.16
C GLN A 83 5.90 -5.06 0.66
N VAL A 84 6.57 -4.43 1.62
CA VAL A 84 7.48 -5.12 2.56
C VAL A 84 6.70 -6.13 3.40
N LEU A 85 5.51 -5.78 3.89
CA LEU A 85 4.65 -6.70 4.64
C LEU A 85 4.19 -7.90 3.80
N LEU A 86 3.90 -7.69 2.52
CA LEU A 86 3.56 -8.79 1.59
C LEU A 86 4.73 -9.76 1.38
N MET A 87 5.97 -9.25 1.40
CA MET A 87 7.19 -10.08 1.29
C MET A 87 7.61 -10.73 2.60
N ALA A 88 7.17 -10.22 3.74
CA ALA A 88 7.53 -10.72 5.08
C ALA A 88 6.96 -12.11 5.39
N ARG A 89 6.31 -12.78 4.43
CA ARG A 89 5.74 -14.13 4.56
C ARG A 89 4.91 -14.30 5.83
N VAL A 90 4.01 -13.34 6.08
CA VAL A 90 3.10 -13.41 7.23
C VAL A 90 2.19 -14.63 7.06
N PRO A 91 2.26 -15.64 7.95
CA PRO A 91 1.55 -16.92 7.76
C PRO A 91 0.04 -16.77 7.62
N LEU A 92 -0.54 -15.72 8.22
CA LEU A 92 -1.96 -15.39 8.12
C LEU A 92 -2.34 -14.98 6.69
N LEU A 93 -1.54 -14.12 6.06
CA LEU A 93 -1.77 -13.65 4.69
C LEU A 93 -1.53 -14.77 3.68
N GLU A 94 -0.47 -15.55 3.87
CA GLU A 94 -0.13 -16.67 3.00
C GLU A 94 -1.23 -17.73 2.99
N ARG A 95 -1.81 -18.06 4.15
CA ARG A 95 -2.93 -18.99 4.26
C ARG A 95 -4.21 -18.46 3.62
N ALA A 96 -4.51 -17.17 3.81
CA ALA A 96 -5.75 -16.57 3.33
C ALA A 96 -5.76 -16.31 1.82
N TYR A 97 -4.63 -15.84 1.25
CA TYR A 97 -4.54 -15.47 -0.16
C TYR A 97 -3.93 -16.54 -1.06
N GLY A 98 -3.03 -17.36 -0.52
CA GLY A 98 -2.15 -18.23 -1.29
C GLY A 98 -0.96 -17.47 -1.90
N GLN A 99 0.16 -18.14 -2.12
CA GLN A 99 1.41 -17.52 -2.61
C GLN A 99 1.24 -16.87 -3.99
N ASP A 100 0.52 -17.50 -4.90
CA ASP A 100 0.34 -17.00 -6.27
C ASP A 100 -0.39 -15.65 -6.29
N ARG A 101 -1.44 -15.51 -5.48
CA ARG A 101 -2.18 -14.24 -5.36
C ARG A 101 -1.36 -13.17 -4.68
N LEU A 102 -0.60 -13.51 -3.65
CA LEU A 102 0.30 -12.55 -2.99
C LEU A 102 1.36 -12.02 -3.95
N ALA A 103 1.92 -12.86 -4.81
CA ALA A 103 2.86 -12.42 -5.84
C ALA A 103 2.25 -11.43 -6.84
N VAL A 104 1.00 -11.69 -7.26
CA VAL A 104 0.27 -10.76 -8.14
C VAL A 104 -0.02 -9.43 -7.43
N ILE A 105 -0.49 -9.46 -6.18
CA ILE A 105 -0.77 -8.26 -5.38
C ILE A 105 0.54 -7.47 -5.18
N HIS A 106 1.63 -8.13 -4.78
CA HIS A 106 2.95 -7.52 -4.62
C HIS A 106 3.39 -6.78 -5.89
N ARG A 107 3.24 -7.41 -7.07
CA ARG A 107 3.57 -6.79 -8.35
C ARG A 107 2.77 -5.51 -8.60
N TRP A 108 1.45 -5.53 -8.37
CA TRP A 108 0.59 -4.37 -8.60
C TRP A 108 0.85 -3.25 -7.59
N VAL A 109 0.99 -3.59 -6.31
CA VAL A 109 1.33 -2.63 -5.25
C VAL A 109 2.69 -1.99 -5.53
N GLY A 110 3.68 -2.80 -5.94
CA GLY A 110 5.01 -2.30 -6.28
C GLY A 110 5.00 -1.38 -7.48
N LEU A 111 4.28 -1.73 -8.56
CA LEU A 111 4.15 -0.88 -9.73
C LEU A 111 3.45 0.44 -9.39
N SER A 112 2.38 0.40 -8.59
CA SER A 112 1.66 1.60 -8.14
C SER A 112 2.55 2.50 -7.28
N SER A 113 3.24 1.93 -6.30
CA SER A 113 4.18 2.65 -5.44
C SER A 113 5.29 3.31 -6.26
N PHE A 114 5.90 2.58 -7.19
CA PHE A 114 6.96 3.12 -8.06
C PHE A 114 6.45 4.28 -8.91
N ASN A 115 5.28 4.15 -9.54
CA ASN A 115 4.72 5.24 -10.34
C ASN A 115 4.41 6.47 -9.49
N LEU A 116 3.86 6.30 -8.27
CA LEU A 116 3.62 7.41 -7.34
C LEU A 116 4.93 8.08 -6.91
N MET A 117 6.01 7.31 -6.72
CA MET A 117 7.34 7.85 -6.43
C MET A 117 7.85 8.71 -7.59
N VAL A 118 7.71 8.25 -8.82
CA VAL A 118 8.10 9.03 -10.00
C VAL A 118 7.28 10.33 -10.10
N VAL A 119 5.96 10.25 -9.90
CA VAL A 119 5.08 11.42 -9.87
C VAL A 119 5.48 12.37 -8.74
N HIS A 120 5.78 11.86 -7.55
CA HIS A 120 6.31 12.65 -6.43
C HIS A 120 7.56 13.43 -6.83
N LEU A 121 8.56 12.76 -7.39
CA LEU A 121 9.81 13.42 -7.82
C LEU A 121 9.55 14.52 -8.84
N VAL A 122 8.70 14.26 -9.83
CA VAL A 122 8.35 15.24 -10.85
C VAL A 122 7.64 16.46 -10.24
N LEU A 123 6.62 16.23 -9.43
CA LEU A 123 5.81 17.30 -8.81
C LEU A 123 6.63 18.15 -7.85
N ILE A 124 7.45 17.52 -7.01
CA ILE A 124 8.33 18.23 -6.05
C ILE A 124 9.36 19.06 -6.81
N THR A 125 10.05 18.47 -7.78
CA THR A 125 11.07 19.18 -8.56
C THR A 125 10.48 20.38 -9.31
N TRP A 126 9.30 20.18 -9.90
CA TRP A 126 8.63 21.25 -10.63
C TRP A 126 8.09 22.33 -9.69
N GLY A 127 7.53 21.97 -8.55
CA GLY A 127 7.07 22.91 -7.53
C GLY A 127 8.20 23.77 -6.97
N TYR A 128 9.33 23.17 -6.61
CA TYR A 128 10.52 23.91 -6.16
C TYR A 128 11.16 24.77 -7.25
N GLY A 129 11.01 24.41 -8.52
CA GLY A 129 11.40 25.25 -9.68
C GLY A 129 10.42 26.39 -9.94
N ALA A 130 9.58 26.78 -8.97
CA ALA A 130 8.53 27.80 -9.09
C ALA A 130 7.58 27.59 -10.27
N GLY A 131 7.34 26.32 -10.64
CA GLY A 131 6.50 25.93 -11.76
C GLY A 131 7.13 26.11 -13.15
N SER A 132 8.41 26.47 -13.22
CA SER A 132 9.14 26.64 -14.48
C SER A 132 9.75 25.32 -14.95
N ILE A 133 9.37 24.86 -16.15
CA ILE A 133 9.95 23.65 -16.77
C ILE A 133 11.44 23.86 -17.09
N GLY A 134 11.85 25.07 -17.46
CA GLY A 134 13.24 25.37 -17.77
C GLY A 134 14.18 25.24 -16.56
N ALA A 135 13.67 25.44 -15.34
CA ALA A 135 14.44 25.28 -14.11
C ALA A 135 14.50 23.83 -13.60
N PHE A 136 13.76 22.90 -14.22
CA PHE A 136 13.65 21.52 -13.75
C PHE A 136 15.01 20.81 -13.58
N PRO A 137 15.95 20.82 -14.56
CA PRO A 137 17.21 20.10 -14.42
C PRO A 137 18.10 20.67 -13.31
N SER A 138 18.16 22.02 -13.21
CA SER A 138 18.96 22.68 -12.16
C SER A 138 18.37 22.50 -10.77
N THR A 139 17.04 22.53 -10.66
CA THR A 139 16.33 22.27 -9.40
C THR A 139 16.55 20.84 -8.94
N LEU A 140 16.40 19.86 -9.85
CA LEU A 140 16.66 18.46 -9.54
C LEU A 140 18.10 18.24 -9.07
N TRP A 141 19.07 18.82 -9.77
CA TRP A 141 20.48 18.75 -9.40
C TRP A 141 20.73 19.35 -8.01
N ASN A 142 20.18 20.53 -7.74
CA ASN A 142 20.32 21.17 -6.43
C ASN A 142 19.69 20.35 -5.32
N LEU A 143 18.51 19.75 -5.52
CA LEU A 143 17.87 18.87 -4.55
C LEU A 143 18.74 17.65 -4.22
N VAL A 144 19.32 17.01 -5.26
CA VAL A 144 20.20 15.85 -5.09
C VAL A 144 21.49 16.20 -4.34
N VAL A 145 22.11 17.36 -4.66
CA VAL A 145 23.42 17.73 -4.08
C VAL A 145 23.28 18.39 -2.71
N THR A 146 22.20 19.16 -2.49
CA THR A 146 22.05 19.99 -1.27
C THR A 146 21.29 19.26 -0.16
N TYR A 147 20.58 18.18 -0.48
CA TYR A 147 19.83 17.44 0.55
C TYR A 147 20.80 16.64 1.43
N PRO A 148 20.94 16.99 2.75
CA PRO A 148 21.89 16.31 3.61
C PRO A 148 21.46 14.86 3.80
N GLY A 149 22.18 13.95 3.20
CA GLY A 149 21.93 12.50 3.27
C GLY A 149 21.89 11.80 1.91
N LEU A 150 21.56 12.47 0.81
CA LEU A 150 21.60 11.88 -0.54
C LEU A 150 23.03 11.63 -1.07
N PRO A 151 24.03 12.52 -0.79
CA PRO A 151 25.41 12.28 -1.25
C PRO A 151 26.16 11.18 -0.49
N LEU A 152 25.60 10.68 0.61
CA LEU A 152 26.23 9.67 1.49
C LEU A 152 25.60 8.26 1.33
N ALA A 153 24.61 8.11 0.46
CA ALA A 153 23.97 6.83 0.14
C ALA A 153 24.49 6.29 -1.17
#